data_6d329d946505562c9f7dcdc1ca79bf51
#
_entry.id   6d329d946505562c9f7dcdc1ca79bf51
#
_cell.length_a   1.000
_cell.length_b   1.000
_cell.length_c   1.000
_cell.angle_alpha   90.00
_cell.angle_beta   90.00
_cell.angle_gamma   90.00
#
_symmetry.space_group_name_H-M   'P 1'
#
loop_
_entity.id
_entity.type
_entity.pdbx_description
1 polymer ?
#
loop_
_entity_poly.entity_id
_entity_poly.type
_entity_poly.pdbx_seq_one_letter_code
_entity_poly.pdbx_strand_id
1 'polypeptide(L)'
;MSAKDMIRTPAVEDYSKAIFSLESRGDEPVSTNALAERLGITPGSVSAMLKRLDELGLITHLPYRGVRLTDDGRRIALEVIRHHRLLESYLAEALGMPWDRVHDEAEVLEHVLSDDLEELIAAKLGHTTVAP
;
A
#
# COMPACT_ATOMS: atom_id res chain seq x y z
N MET A 1 16.28 -11.56 -8.28
CA MET A 1 14.95 -11.11 -7.87
C MET A 1 14.09 -12.31 -7.53
N SER A 2 13.47 -12.31 -6.38
CA SER A 2 12.62 -13.42 -5.96
C SER A 2 11.27 -13.37 -6.69
N ALA A 3 10.57 -14.51 -6.74
CA ALA A 3 9.22 -14.54 -7.31
C ALA A 3 8.29 -13.55 -6.59
N LYS A 4 8.49 -13.39 -5.29
CA LYS A 4 7.71 -12.47 -4.48
C LYS A 4 7.92 -11.02 -4.92
N ASP A 5 9.15 -10.64 -5.26
CA ASP A 5 9.44 -9.29 -5.73
C ASP A 5 8.84 -9.03 -7.10
N MET A 6 8.77 -10.07 -7.94
CA MET A 6 8.22 -9.95 -9.29
C MET A 6 6.72 -9.65 -9.31
N ILE A 7 5.98 -10.04 -8.26
CA ILE A 7 4.53 -9.80 -8.19
C ILE A 7 4.19 -8.47 -7.50
N ARG A 8 5.17 -7.83 -6.86
CA ARG A 8 4.94 -6.57 -6.13
C ARG A 8 5.19 -5.37 -7.03
N THR A 9 4.25 -5.11 -7.93
CA THR A 9 4.30 -3.90 -8.74
C THR A 9 3.71 -2.72 -7.96
N PRO A 10 3.99 -1.48 -8.36
CA PRO A 10 3.31 -0.33 -7.74
C PRO A 10 1.80 -0.45 -7.73
N ALA A 11 1.20 -0.98 -8.80
CA ALA A 11 -0.25 -1.16 -8.86
C ALA A 11 -0.73 -2.16 -7.81
N VAL A 12 -0.04 -3.29 -7.64
CA VAL A 12 -0.37 -4.28 -6.62
C VAL A 12 -0.29 -3.66 -5.23
N GLU A 13 0.75 -2.87 -4.98
CA GLU A 13 0.93 -2.20 -3.70
C GLU A 13 -0.13 -1.14 -3.44
N ASP A 14 -0.47 -0.34 -4.43
CA ASP A 14 -1.51 0.68 -4.30
C ASP A 14 -2.88 0.08 -4.01
N TYR A 15 -3.23 -1.00 -4.71
CA TYR A 15 -4.48 -1.69 -4.47
C TYR A 15 -4.52 -2.30 -3.07
N SER A 16 -3.45 -2.97 -2.66
CA SER A 16 -3.38 -3.58 -1.33
C SER A 16 -3.54 -2.53 -0.24
N LYS A 17 -2.88 -1.40 -0.38
CA LYS A 17 -2.98 -0.27 0.55
C LYS A 17 -4.40 0.30 0.59
N ALA A 18 -5.03 0.48 -0.58
CA ALA A 18 -6.39 1.00 -0.65
C ALA A 18 -7.41 0.05 -0.03
N ILE A 19 -7.29 -1.25 -0.30
CA ILE A 19 -8.18 -2.24 0.29
C ILE A 19 -8.02 -2.24 1.80
N PHE A 20 -6.79 -2.20 2.30
CA PHE A 20 -6.53 -2.15 3.75
C PHE A 20 -7.19 -0.93 4.38
N SER A 21 -7.05 0.23 3.77
CA SER A 21 -7.64 1.47 4.26
C SER A 21 -9.16 1.38 4.33
N LEU A 22 -9.79 0.80 3.30
CA LEU A 22 -11.24 0.67 3.27
C LEU A 22 -11.75 -0.39 4.24
N GLU A 23 -11.02 -1.51 4.42
CA GLU A 23 -11.35 -2.52 5.42
C GLU A 23 -11.33 -1.96 6.83
N SER A 24 -10.43 -1.01 7.10
CA SER A 24 -10.28 -0.41 8.42
C SER A 24 -11.48 0.42 8.86
N ARG A 25 -12.36 0.76 7.92
CA ARG A 25 -13.54 1.60 8.22
C ARG A 25 -14.75 0.80 8.70
N GLY A 26 -14.70 -0.53 8.63
CA GLY A 26 -15.80 -1.36 9.06
C GLY A 26 -15.53 -2.84 8.78
N ASP A 27 -16.53 -3.67 9.07
CA ASP A 27 -16.40 -5.12 8.94
C ASP A 27 -16.82 -5.65 7.57
N GLU A 28 -17.35 -4.78 6.72
CA GLU A 28 -17.85 -5.20 5.42
C GLU A 28 -16.72 -5.44 4.43
N PRO A 29 -16.88 -6.42 3.52
CA PRO A 29 -15.94 -6.59 2.42
C PRO A 29 -15.88 -5.32 1.57
N VAL A 30 -14.76 -5.12 0.91
CA VAL A 30 -14.53 -3.93 0.09
C VAL A 30 -15.12 -4.14 -1.30
N SER A 31 -16.05 -3.28 -1.70
CA SER A 31 -16.70 -3.41 -3.00
C SER A 31 -15.84 -2.85 -4.13
N THR A 32 -16.11 -3.34 -5.35
CA THR A 32 -15.45 -2.83 -6.55
C THR A 32 -15.69 -1.33 -6.70
N ASN A 33 -16.91 -0.88 -6.44
CA ASN A 33 -17.24 0.55 -6.58
C ASN A 33 -16.50 1.41 -5.57
N ALA A 34 -16.38 0.95 -4.33
CA ALA A 34 -15.63 1.69 -3.31
C ALA A 34 -14.17 1.84 -3.70
N LEU A 35 -13.56 0.78 -4.25
CA LEU A 35 -12.19 0.84 -4.73
C LEU A 35 -12.03 1.76 -5.93
N ALA A 36 -12.96 1.69 -6.88
CA ALA A 36 -12.93 2.54 -8.05
C ALA A 36 -12.97 4.01 -7.66
N GLU A 37 -13.84 4.35 -6.72
CA GLU A 37 -13.95 5.71 -6.21
C GLU A 37 -12.67 6.13 -5.49
N ARG A 38 -12.14 5.27 -4.63
CA ARG A 38 -10.92 5.56 -3.86
C ARG A 38 -9.71 5.79 -4.76
N LEU A 39 -9.58 4.99 -5.82
CA LEU A 39 -8.44 5.05 -6.72
C LEU A 39 -8.64 6.00 -7.90
N GLY A 40 -9.84 6.50 -8.10
CA GLY A 40 -10.13 7.42 -9.19
C GLY A 40 -10.10 6.77 -10.57
N ILE A 41 -10.50 5.49 -10.65
CA ILE A 41 -10.49 4.73 -11.90
C ILE A 41 -11.84 4.04 -12.11
N THR A 42 -12.03 3.43 -13.28
CA THR A 42 -13.30 2.79 -13.61
C THR A 42 -13.49 1.46 -12.87
N PRO A 43 -14.75 1.08 -12.57
CA PRO A 43 -15.01 -0.23 -11.98
C PRO A 43 -14.52 -1.40 -12.82
N GLY A 44 -14.55 -1.26 -14.16
CA GLY A 44 -14.02 -2.31 -15.03
C GLY A 44 -12.54 -2.54 -14.85
N SER A 45 -11.78 -1.47 -14.71
CA SER A 45 -10.34 -1.56 -14.45
C SER A 45 -10.08 -2.22 -13.09
N VAL A 46 -10.88 -1.88 -12.09
CA VAL A 46 -10.76 -2.49 -10.76
C VAL A 46 -11.04 -3.98 -10.83
N SER A 47 -12.11 -4.39 -11.53
CA SER A 47 -12.46 -5.80 -11.65
C SER A 47 -11.33 -6.62 -12.25
N ALA A 48 -10.68 -6.10 -13.29
CA ALA A 48 -9.56 -6.77 -13.93
C ALA A 48 -8.39 -6.96 -12.95
N MET A 49 -8.07 -5.91 -12.20
CA MET A 49 -6.97 -5.98 -11.24
C MET A 49 -7.31 -6.88 -10.05
N LEU A 50 -8.57 -6.87 -9.58
CA LEU A 50 -8.98 -7.76 -8.51
C LEU A 50 -8.83 -9.23 -8.89
N LYS A 51 -9.14 -9.57 -10.15
CA LYS A 51 -8.94 -10.91 -10.64
C LYS A 51 -7.46 -11.31 -10.55
N ARG A 52 -6.58 -10.39 -10.93
CA ARG A 52 -5.14 -10.63 -10.84
C ARG A 52 -4.68 -10.78 -9.39
N LEU A 53 -5.17 -9.92 -8.50
CA LEU A 53 -4.82 -10.01 -7.08
C LEU A 53 -5.28 -11.34 -6.46
N ASP A 54 -6.44 -11.82 -6.90
CA ASP A 54 -6.95 -13.12 -6.47
C ASP A 54 -6.02 -14.24 -6.96
N GLU A 55 -5.59 -14.20 -8.21
CA GLU A 55 -4.65 -15.17 -8.76
C GLU A 55 -3.32 -15.15 -8.02
N LEU A 56 -2.89 -14.00 -7.54
CA LEU A 56 -1.66 -13.85 -6.78
C LEU A 56 -1.81 -14.26 -5.30
N GLY A 57 -3.03 -14.56 -4.87
CA GLY A 57 -3.28 -14.98 -3.49
C GLY A 57 -3.30 -13.83 -2.49
N LEU A 58 -3.55 -12.60 -2.95
CA LEU A 58 -3.53 -11.42 -2.10
C LEU A 58 -4.89 -10.99 -1.61
N ILE A 59 -5.95 -11.47 -2.26
CA ILE A 59 -7.33 -11.19 -1.85
C ILE A 59 -8.17 -12.45 -1.91
N THR A 60 -9.30 -12.42 -1.23
CA THR A 60 -10.34 -13.44 -1.30
C THR A 60 -11.64 -12.76 -1.74
N HIS A 61 -12.27 -13.30 -2.78
CA HIS A 61 -13.58 -12.83 -3.23
C HIS A 61 -14.69 -13.40 -2.33
N LEU A 62 -15.61 -12.52 -1.94
CA LEU A 62 -16.86 -12.92 -1.30
C LEU A 62 -17.97 -12.61 -2.30
N PRO A 63 -18.64 -13.64 -2.87
CA PRO A 63 -19.60 -13.44 -3.94
C PRO A 63 -20.63 -12.36 -3.60
N TYR A 64 -20.83 -11.43 -4.53
CA TYR A 64 -21.78 -10.32 -4.43
C TYR A 64 -21.51 -9.32 -3.30
N ARG A 65 -20.44 -9.49 -2.53
CA ARG A 65 -20.15 -8.61 -1.40
C ARG A 65 -18.87 -7.81 -1.57
N GLY A 66 -17.88 -8.34 -2.28
CA GLY A 66 -16.63 -7.65 -2.47
C GLY A 66 -15.43 -8.53 -2.16
N VAL A 67 -14.36 -7.92 -1.68
CA VAL A 67 -13.10 -8.62 -1.43
C VAL A 67 -12.56 -8.31 -0.03
N ARG A 68 -11.69 -9.21 0.44
CA ARG A 68 -10.90 -9.00 1.66
C ARG A 68 -9.46 -9.34 1.34
N LEU A 69 -8.52 -8.67 2.01
CA LEU A 69 -7.11 -9.04 1.91
C LEU A 69 -6.87 -10.38 2.61
N THR A 70 -5.98 -11.17 2.01
CA THR A 70 -5.41 -12.33 2.70
C THR A 70 -4.31 -11.82 3.64
N ASP A 71 -3.72 -12.72 4.42
CA ASP A 71 -2.59 -12.35 5.28
C ASP A 71 -1.41 -11.81 4.44
N ASP A 72 -1.17 -12.40 3.27
CA ASP A 72 -0.12 -11.93 2.37
C ASP A 72 -0.43 -10.54 1.83
N GLY A 73 -1.68 -10.30 1.43
CA GLY A 73 -2.09 -8.97 0.97
C GLY A 73 -1.98 -7.92 2.06
N ARG A 74 -2.35 -8.27 3.28
CA ARG A 74 -2.25 -7.37 4.42
C ARG A 74 -0.79 -7.03 4.73
N ARG A 75 0.10 -8.01 4.62
CA ARG A 75 1.52 -7.78 4.84
C ARG A 75 2.08 -6.75 3.86
N ILE A 76 1.73 -6.90 2.58
CA ILE A 76 2.15 -5.94 1.55
C ILE A 76 1.62 -4.55 1.88
N ALA A 77 0.34 -4.44 2.21
CA ALA A 77 -0.26 -3.16 2.53
C ALA A 77 0.44 -2.48 3.71
N LEU A 78 0.70 -3.22 4.77
CA LEU A 78 1.35 -2.67 5.96
C LEU A 78 2.79 -2.23 5.69
N GLU A 79 3.53 -2.97 4.87
CA GLU A 79 4.88 -2.57 4.50
C GLU A 79 4.89 -1.26 3.71
N VAL A 80 3.98 -1.13 2.75
CA VAL A 80 3.89 0.08 1.94
C VAL A 80 3.49 1.28 2.79
N ILE A 81 2.53 1.09 3.69
CA ILE A 81 2.10 2.15 4.61
C ILE A 81 3.25 2.58 5.51
N ARG A 82 4.04 1.64 5.99
CA ARG A 82 5.21 1.95 6.81
C ARG A 82 6.24 2.76 6.03
N HIS A 83 6.54 2.35 4.79
CA HIS A 83 7.46 3.10 3.92
C HIS A 83 6.97 4.52 3.71
N HIS A 84 5.68 4.68 3.47
CA HIS A 84 5.09 6.00 3.26
C HIS A 84 5.30 6.91 4.48
N ARG A 85 5.00 6.40 5.67
CA ARG A 85 5.15 7.18 6.92
C ARG A 85 6.59 7.58 7.19
N LEU A 86 7.53 6.66 6.99
CA LEU A 86 8.94 6.95 7.18
C LEU A 86 9.42 8.01 6.19
N LEU A 87 8.99 7.89 4.94
CA LEU A 87 9.37 8.85 3.91
C LEU A 87 8.79 10.22 4.18
N GLU A 88 7.53 10.30 4.58
CA GLU A 88 6.94 11.60 4.93
C GLU A 88 7.73 12.28 6.04
N SER A 89 8.04 11.54 7.09
CA SER A 89 8.80 12.09 8.22
C SER A 89 10.20 12.52 7.79
N TYR A 90 10.89 11.69 7.02
CA TYR A 90 12.24 11.99 6.57
C TYR A 90 12.28 13.23 5.66
N LEU A 91 11.39 13.27 4.69
CA LEU A 91 11.34 14.38 3.74
C LEU A 91 11.04 15.70 4.44
N ALA A 92 10.11 15.67 5.40
CA ALA A 92 9.76 16.88 6.14
C ALA A 92 10.83 17.28 7.15
N GLU A 93 11.25 16.35 7.99
CA GLU A 93 12.12 16.66 9.13
C GLU A 93 13.60 16.80 8.74
N ALA A 94 14.11 15.91 7.90
CA ALA A 94 15.52 15.92 7.54
C ALA A 94 15.83 16.79 6.36
N LEU A 95 14.93 16.86 5.37
CA LEU A 95 15.17 17.59 4.14
C LEU A 95 14.40 18.92 4.05
N GLY A 96 13.50 19.17 5.01
CA GLY A 96 12.74 20.41 5.03
C GLY A 96 11.80 20.58 3.85
N MET A 97 11.30 19.48 3.29
CA MET A 97 10.36 19.56 2.18
C MET A 97 9.05 20.20 2.63
N PRO A 98 8.47 21.12 1.83
CA PRO A 98 7.18 21.73 2.18
C PRO A 98 6.09 20.68 2.38
N TRP A 99 5.28 20.88 3.39
CA TRP A 99 4.24 19.93 3.81
C TRP A 99 3.28 19.55 2.69
N ASP A 100 2.96 20.51 1.82
CA ASP A 100 2.02 20.27 0.70
C ASP A 100 2.61 19.41 -0.42
N ARG A 101 3.93 19.12 -0.38
CA ARG A 101 4.60 18.30 -1.39
C ARG A 101 5.03 16.94 -0.86
N VAL A 102 5.12 16.80 0.45
CA VAL A 102 5.67 15.60 1.09
C VAL A 102 4.86 14.34 0.74
N HIS A 103 3.54 14.44 0.77
CA HIS A 103 2.67 13.29 0.53
C HIS A 103 2.88 12.71 -0.87
N ASP A 104 2.89 13.57 -1.90
CA ASP A 104 3.04 13.11 -3.28
C ASP A 104 4.40 12.48 -3.53
N GLU A 105 5.46 13.06 -2.96
CA GLU A 105 6.79 12.47 -3.08
C GLU A 105 6.86 11.12 -2.39
N ALA A 106 6.29 11.01 -1.19
CA ALA A 106 6.29 9.76 -0.45
C ALA A 106 5.54 8.66 -1.22
N GLU A 107 4.44 9.02 -1.90
CA GLU A 107 3.68 8.04 -2.69
C GLU A 107 4.51 7.44 -3.83
N VAL A 108 5.39 8.22 -4.44
CA VAL A 108 6.26 7.71 -5.48
C VAL A 108 7.37 6.84 -4.90
N LEU A 109 8.01 7.32 -3.85
CA LEU A 109 9.20 6.67 -3.28
C LEU A 109 8.86 5.40 -2.49
N GLU A 110 7.65 5.29 -1.97
CA GLU A 110 7.27 4.13 -1.15
C GLU A 110 7.38 2.81 -1.91
N HIS A 111 7.27 2.84 -3.23
CA HIS A 111 7.33 1.64 -4.07
C HIS A 111 8.75 1.21 -4.42
N VAL A 112 9.74 2.06 -4.20
CA VAL A 112 11.12 1.78 -4.59
C VAL A 112 12.11 1.81 -3.42
N LEU A 113 11.61 2.04 -2.22
CA LEU A 113 12.45 2.10 -1.03
C LEU A 113 13.02 0.71 -0.70
N SER A 114 14.35 0.61 -0.67
CA SER A 114 15.00 -0.65 -0.29
C SER A 114 14.97 -0.84 1.21
N ASP A 115 15.11 -2.10 1.65
CA ASP A 115 15.15 -2.41 3.07
C ASP A 115 16.31 -1.71 3.77
N ASP A 116 17.48 -1.65 3.11
CA ASP A 116 18.65 -0.99 3.67
C ASP A 116 18.40 0.50 3.88
N LEU A 117 17.82 1.16 2.89
CA LEU A 117 17.52 2.59 3.01
C LEU A 117 16.44 2.84 4.03
N GLU A 118 15.44 1.97 4.11
CA GLU A 118 14.40 2.06 5.13
C GLU A 118 15.01 2.07 6.54
N GLU A 119 15.95 1.16 6.80
CA GLU A 119 16.60 1.07 8.10
C GLU A 119 17.43 2.33 8.40
N LEU A 120 18.13 2.86 7.40
CA LEU A 120 18.93 4.06 7.57
C LEU A 120 18.06 5.28 7.87
N ILE A 121 16.94 5.39 7.18
CA ILE A 121 15.98 6.47 7.41
C ILE A 121 15.37 6.36 8.80
N ALA A 122 14.95 5.17 9.20
CA ALA A 122 14.38 4.94 10.52
C ALA A 122 15.38 5.29 11.63
N ALA A 123 16.64 4.90 11.45
CA ALA A 123 17.70 5.22 12.40
C ALA A 123 17.94 6.74 12.48
N LYS A 124 17.95 7.41 11.34
CA LYS A 124 18.15 8.85 11.27
C LYS A 124 17.05 9.61 12.01
N LEU A 125 15.83 9.11 11.94
CA LEU A 125 14.68 9.73 12.62
C LEU A 125 14.58 9.32 14.10
N GLY A 126 15.42 8.39 14.54
CA GLY A 126 15.34 7.86 15.89
C GLY A 126 14.23 6.87 16.11
N HIS A 127 13.64 6.37 15.04
CA HIS A 127 12.60 5.34 15.12
C HIS A 127 13.21 3.98 15.31
N THR A 128 12.50 3.08 16.01
CA THR A 128 12.90 1.69 16.06
C THR A 128 12.42 1.01 14.79
N THR A 129 13.00 -0.13 14.46
CA THR A 129 12.57 -0.93 13.32
C THR A 129 11.27 -1.68 13.60
N VAL A 130 10.80 -1.60 14.82
CA VAL A 130 9.54 -2.19 15.23
C VAL A 130 8.41 -1.39 14.60
N ALA A 131 7.35 -2.07 14.20
CA ALA A 131 6.22 -1.48 13.52
C ALA A 131 5.75 -0.18 14.16
N PRO A 132 5.32 0.75 13.33
CA PRO A 132 4.79 2.03 13.78
C PRO A 132 3.58 1.88 14.67
#